data_4d55ef1749141766754a0b442e7fde8d
#
_entry.id   4d55ef1749141766754a0b442e7fde8d
#
_cell.length_a   1.000
_cell.length_b   1.000
_cell.length_c   1.000
_cell.angle_alpha   90.00
_cell.angle_beta   90.00
_cell.angle_gamma   90.00
#
_symmetry.space_group_name_H-M   'P 1'
#
loop_
_entity.id
_entity.type
_entity.pdbx_description
1 polymer ?
#
loop_
_entity_poly.entity_id
_entity_poly.type
_entity_poly.pdbx_seq_one_letter_code
_entity_poly.pdbx_strand_id
1 'polypeptide(L)'
;SVEKISQRLIKMKTENGLESINVSHIICSEVHDHYQYVTMYNGTQIKIRMTVTELFTMLIGYGGFIRIGSAYIINLRHVKNVSRTEVRLYNDVSIQIPRGKHAEIKNAFWNFQYEGQE
;
A
#
# COMPACT_ATOMS: atom_id res chain seq x y z
N SER A 1 3.52 21.24 0.98
CA SER A 1 2.90 22.28 0.17
C SER A 1 1.54 21.84 -0.34
N VAL A 2 0.72 22.79 -0.75
CA VAL A 2 -0.61 22.50 -1.28
C VAL A 2 -0.53 21.65 -2.55
N GLU A 3 0.46 21.90 -3.38
CA GLU A 3 0.66 21.13 -4.60
C GLU A 3 0.97 19.66 -4.31
N LYS A 4 1.82 19.38 -3.32
CA LYS A 4 2.15 18.01 -2.93
C LYS A 4 0.92 17.28 -2.40
N ILE A 5 0.09 17.95 -1.64
CA ILE A 5 -1.15 17.37 -1.13
C ILE A 5 -2.10 17.05 -2.28
N SER A 6 -2.26 17.96 -3.22
CA SER A 6 -3.13 17.76 -4.39
C SER A 6 -2.66 16.61 -5.27
N GLN A 7 -1.33 16.47 -5.45
CA GLN A 7 -0.75 15.42 -6.27
C GLN A 7 -0.92 14.03 -5.66
N ARG A 8 -1.26 13.92 -4.39
CA ARG A 8 -1.46 12.65 -3.70
C ARG A 8 -2.92 12.20 -3.69
N LEU A 9 -3.81 13.00 -4.25
CA LEU A 9 -5.22 12.64 -4.35
C LEU A 9 -5.49 12.00 -5.70
N ILE A 10 -6.10 10.82 -5.66
CA ILE A 10 -6.53 10.12 -6.88
C ILE A 10 -8.02 9.83 -6.77
N LYS A 11 -8.68 9.78 -7.91
CA LYS A 11 -10.10 9.45 -7.96
C LYS A 11 -10.26 8.00 -8.36
N MET A 12 -11.01 7.27 -7.57
CA MET A 12 -11.27 5.86 -7.80
C MET A 12 -12.76 5.57 -7.74
N LYS A 13 -13.19 4.65 -8.60
CA LYS A 13 -14.55 4.16 -8.55
C LYS A 13 -14.63 3.03 -7.53
N THR A 14 -15.33 3.27 -6.44
CA THR A 14 -15.49 2.32 -5.35
C THR A 14 -16.95 1.85 -5.30
N GLU A 15 -17.28 0.97 -4.36
CA GLU A 15 -18.66 0.56 -4.15
C GLU A 15 -19.57 1.72 -3.73
N ASN A 16 -18.98 2.80 -3.22
CA ASN A 16 -19.72 3.99 -2.79
C ASN A 16 -19.77 5.08 -3.86
N GLY A 17 -19.34 4.78 -5.07
CA GLY A 17 -19.30 5.71 -6.16
C GLY A 17 -17.88 6.20 -6.46
N LEU A 18 -17.78 7.41 -6.98
CA LEU A 18 -16.47 7.99 -7.31
C LEU A 18 -15.94 8.72 -6.08
N GLU A 19 -14.79 8.26 -5.58
CA GLU A 19 -14.20 8.81 -4.36
C GLU A 19 -12.81 9.38 -4.63
N SER A 20 -12.48 10.44 -3.92
CA SER A 20 -11.15 11.02 -3.90
C SER A 20 -10.38 10.38 -2.74
N ILE A 21 -9.24 9.75 -3.05
CA ILE A 21 -8.48 8.98 -2.08
C ILE A 21 -7.09 9.58 -1.97
N ASN A 22 -6.66 9.86 -0.72
CA ASN A 22 -5.29 10.29 -0.49
C ASN A 22 -4.39 9.07 -0.47
N VAL A 23 -3.50 8.99 -1.44
CA VAL A 23 -2.61 7.83 -1.64
C VAL A 23 -1.74 7.58 -0.41
N SER A 24 -1.27 8.63 0.24
CA SER A 24 -0.41 8.49 1.42
C SER A 24 -1.14 7.93 2.64
N HIS A 25 -2.48 7.95 2.63
CA HIS A 25 -3.29 7.39 3.72
C HIS A 25 -3.63 5.91 3.50
N ILE A 26 -3.25 5.33 2.37
CA ILE A 26 -3.45 3.91 2.12
C ILE A 26 -2.40 3.13 2.91
N ILE A 27 -2.83 2.23 3.77
CA ILE A 27 -1.91 1.35 4.51
C ILE A 27 -1.55 0.14 3.68
N CYS A 28 -2.55 -0.55 3.16
CA CYS A 28 -2.35 -1.76 2.38
C CYS A 28 -3.61 -2.09 1.57
N SER A 29 -3.46 -3.02 0.65
CA SER A 29 -4.59 -3.59 -0.08
C SER A 29 -4.43 -5.10 -0.12
N GLU A 30 -5.56 -5.80 -0.01
CA GLU A 30 -5.61 -7.27 -0.11
C GLU A 30 -6.68 -7.64 -1.13
N VAL A 31 -6.35 -8.59 -2.01
CA VAL A 31 -7.30 -9.04 -3.01
C VAL A 31 -8.17 -10.17 -2.45
N HIS A 32 -9.48 -10.06 -2.68
CA HIS A 32 -10.44 -11.14 -2.43
C HIS A 32 -11.41 -11.19 -3.60
N ASP A 33 -11.44 -12.32 -4.27
CA ASP A 33 -12.22 -12.53 -5.49
C ASP A 33 -11.87 -11.45 -6.48
N HIS A 34 -12.52 -10.71 -7.10
CA HIS A 34 -12.12 -9.71 -8.08
C HIS A 34 -12.06 -8.30 -7.50
N TYR A 35 -11.95 -8.21 -6.16
CA TYR A 35 -11.97 -6.91 -5.47
C TYR A 35 -10.70 -6.68 -4.70
N GLN A 36 -10.29 -5.41 -4.65
CA GLN A 36 -9.26 -4.94 -3.75
C GLN A 36 -9.92 -4.37 -2.50
N TYR A 37 -9.46 -4.79 -1.34
CA TYR A 37 -9.89 -4.24 -0.07
C TYR A 37 -8.76 -3.35 0.44
N VAL A 38 -8.93 -2.06 0.24
CA VAL A 38 -7.91 -1.06 0.58
C VAL A 38 -8.17 -0.57 2.00
N THR A 39 -7.18 -0.76 2.88
CA THR A 39 -7.29 -0.30 4.27
C THR A 39 -6.63 1.06 4.39
N MET A 40 -7.39 2.03 4.89
CA MET A 40 -6.93 3.39 5.09
C MET A 40 -6.40 3.56 6.53
N TYR A 41 -5.61 4.62 6.74
CA TYR A 41 -4.98 4.86 8.04
C TYR A 41 -5.98 5.03 9.18
N ASN A 42 -7.19 5.47 8.89
CA ASN A 42 -8.24 5.64 9.90
C ASN A 42 -9.04 4.36 10.16
N GLY A 43 -8.62 3.23 9.57
CA GLY A 43 -9.30 1.95 9.75
C GLY A 43 -10.41 1.67 8.75
N THR A 44 -10.79 2.64 7.94
CA THR A 44 -11.82 2.44 6.91
C THR A 44 -11.29 1.51 5.82
N GLN A 45 -12.13 0.59 5.36
CA GLN A 45 -11.83 -0.21 4.18
C GLN A 45 -12.63 0.27 2.98
N ILE A 46 -11.96 0.35 1.85
CA ILE A 46 -12.57 0.74 0.58
C ILE A 46 -12.51 -0.46 -0.35
N LYS A 47 -13.65 -0.84 -0.90
CA LYS A 47 -13.75 -1.99 -1.80
C LYS A 47 -13.77 -1.49 -3.24
N ILE A 48 -12.82 -1.97 -4.04
CA ILE A 48 -12.63 -1.51 -5.42
C ILE A 48 -12.55 -2.73 -6.32
N ARG A 49 -13.32 -2.73 -7.41
CA ARG A 49 -13.27 -3.82 -8.39
C ARG A 49 -12.10 -3.57 -9.36
N MET A 50 -10.99 -4.22 -9.07
CA MET A 50 -9.75 -3.98 -9.79
C MET A 50 -8.79 -5.13 -9.52
N THR A 51 -7.94 -5.47 -10.47
CA THR A 51 -6.89 -6.47 -10.23
C THR A 51 -5.78 -5.84 -9.40
N VAL A 52 -4.99 -6.69 -8.75
CA VAL A 52 -3.84 -6.23 -7.98
C VAL A 52 -2.84 -5.51 -8.89
N THR A 53 -2.67 -5.98 -10.11
CA THR A 53 -1.76 -5.36 -11.08
C THR A 53 -2.25 -3.97 -11.49
N GLU A 54 -3.55 -3.83 -11.75
CA GLU A 54 -4.13 -2.54 -12.10
C GLU A 54 -3.95 -1.52 -10.96
N LEU A 55 -4.25 -1.92 -9.74
CA LEU A 55 -4.09 -1.03 -8.60
C LEU A 55 -2.62 -0.65 -8.38
N PHE A 56 -1.73 -1.64 -8.44
CA PHE A 56 -0.30 -1.38 -8.25
C PHE A 56 0.23 -0.42 -9.31
N THR A 57 -0.20 -0.57 -10.55
CA THR A 57 0.20 0.34 -11.64
C THR A 57 -0.22 1.78 -11.34
N MET A 58 -1.40 1.97 -10.75
CA MET A 58 -1.85 3.31 -10.37
C MET A 58 -1.04 3.89 -9.22
N LEU A 59 -0.57 3.05 -8.30
CA LEU A 59 0.09 3.51 -7.08
C LEU A 59 1.61 3.66 -7.20
N ILE A 60 2.23 2.90 -8.11
CA ILE A 60 3.69 2.81 -8.17
C ILE A 60 4.35 4.16 -8.45
N GLY A 61 3.70 5.03 -9.20
CA GLY A 61 4.23 6.35 -9.54
C GLY A 61 4.36 7.29 -8.34
N TYR A 62 3.67 7.00 -7.25
CA TYR A 62 3.75 7.82 -6.03
C TYR A 62 4.91 7.42 -5.13
N GLY A 63 5.57 6.31 -5.44
CA GLY A 63 6.66 5.79 -4.62
C GLY A 63 6.18 5.15 -3.32
N GLY A 64 6.98 4.24 -2.79
CA GLY A 64 6.73 3.63 -1.49
C GLY A 64 5.74 2.47 -1.46
N PHE A 65 5.17 2.10 -2.60
CA PHE A 65 4.28 0.95 -2.67
C PHE A 65 5.03 -0.26 -3.19
N ILE A 66 4.86 -1.40 -2.53
CA ILE A 66 5.44 -2.67 -2.99
C ILE A 66 4.38 -3.76 -2.95
N ARG A 67 4.58 -4.78 -3.77
CA ARG A 67 3.72 -5.96 -3.77
C ARG A 67 4.36 -7.03 -2.89
N ILE A 68 3.53 -7.74 -2.14
CA ILE A 68 3.98 -8.92 -1.39
C ILE A 68 3.15 -10.10 -1.91
N GLY A 69 3.80 -11.00 -2.63
CA GLY A 69 3.12 -12.10 -3.28
C GLY A 69 2.13 -11.61 -4.34
N SER A 70 1.10 -12.40 -4.56
CA SER A 70 0.05 -12.09 -5.54
C SER A 70 -1.16 -11.41 -4.93
N ALA A 71 -1.21 -11.29 -3.60
CA ALA A 71 -2.43 -10.87 -2.90
C ALA A 71 -2.34 -9.50 -2.26
N TYR A 72 -1.15 -9.00 -1.98
CA TYR A 72 -1.00 -7.79 -1.18
C TYR A 72 -0.23 -6.68 -1.87
N ILE A 73 -0.67 -5.45 -1.61
CA ILE A 73 0.11 -4.24 -1.87
C ILE A 73 0.25 -3.54 -0.52
N ILE A 74 1.45 -3.11 -0.18
CA ILE A 74 1.67 -2.35 1.06
C ILE A 74 2.29 -1.00 0.77
N ASN A 75 2.01 -0.06 1.66
CA ASN A 75 2.60 1.27 1.63
C ASN A 75 3.72 1.30 2.66
N LEU A 76 4.95 1.45 2.22
CA LEU A 76 6.11 1.45 3.12
C LEU A 76 6.06 2.55 4.16
N ARG A 77 5.30 3.62 3.90
CA ARG A 77 5.10 4.71 4.87
C ARG A 77 4.46 4.23 6.17
N HIS A 78 3.69 3.15 6.08
CA HIS A 78 2.93 2.61 7.22
C HIS A 78 3.51 1.30 7.74
N VAL A 79 4.72 0.94 7.33
CA VAL A 79 5.39 -0.25 7.84
C VAL A 79 6.05 0.09 9.17
N LYS A 80 5.71 -0.69 10.18
CA LYS A 80 6.28 -0.56 11.52
C LYS A 80 7.60 -1.30 11.63
N ASN A 81 7.65 -2.54 11.16
CA ASN A 81 8.89 -3.28 11.08
C ASN A 81 8.81 -4.41 10.06
N VAL A 82 9.97 -4.85 9.63
CA VAL A 82 10.15 -6.00 8.75
C VAL A 82 10.99 -7.01 9.50
N SER A 83 10.39 -8.15 9.85
CA SER A 83 11.11 -9.27 10.44
C SER A 83 11.47 -10.26 9.36
N ARG A 84 12.08 -11.37 9.75
CA ARG A 84 12.48 -12.40 8.79
C ARG A 84 11.27 -13.04 8.10
N THR A 85 10.12 -13.09 8.77
CA THR A 85 8.96 -13.84 8.29
C THR A 85 7.76 -12.97 7.96
N GLU A 86 7.70 -11.72 8.46
CA GLU A 86 6.52 -10.90 8.26
C GLU A 86 6.83 -9.42 8.18
N VAL A 87 5.91 -8.69 7.57
CA VAL A 87 5.87 -7.23 7.61
C VAL A 87 4.75 -6.84 8.56
N ARG A 88 5.07 -6.01 9.55
CA ARG A 88 4.07 -5.49 10.47
C ARG A 88 3.77 -4.03 10.13
N LEU A 89 2.51 -3.75 9.95
CA LEU A 89 2.02 -2.40 9.66
C LEU A 89 1.58 -1.70 10.94
N TYR A 90 1.47 -0.37 10.91
CA TYR A 90 1.09 0.40 12.11
C TYR A 90 -0.33 0.11 12.62
N ASN A 91 -1.20 -0.45 11.79
CA ASN A 91 -2.52 -0.90 12.23
C ASN A 91 -2.49 -2.32 12.84
N ASP A 92 -1.29 -2.82 13.15
CA ASP A 92 -1.04 -4.14 13.71
C ASP A 92 -1.39 -5.32 12.79
N VAL A 93 -1.66 -5.04 11.53
CA VAL A 93 -1.79 -6.09 10.54
C VAL A 93 -0.41 -6.63 10.20
N SER A 94 -0.28 -7.96 10.18
CA SER A 94 0.95 -8.63 9.79
C SER A 94 0.73 -9.37 8.47
N ILE A 95 1.69 -9.23 7.56
CA ILE A 95 1.64 -9.88 6.26
C ILE A 95 2.84 -10.79 6.15
N GLN A 96 2.59 -12.07 5.86
CA GLN A 96 3.66 -13.06 5.72
C GLN A 96 4.53 -12.75 4.50
N ILE A 97 5.82 -12.83 4.69
CA ILE A 97 6.79 -12.65 3.62
C ILE A 97 6.95 -13.97 2.89
N PRO A 98 6.73 -14.02 1.57
CA PRO A 98 6.96 -15.24 0.81
C PRO A 98 8.42 -15.69 0.91
N ARG A 99 8.63 -17.00 0.87
CA ARG A 99 9.95 -17.58 0.95
C ARG A 99 10.90 -16.94 -0.08
N GLY A 100 12.07 -16.53 0.37
CA GLY A 100 13.08 -15.95 -0.50
C GLY A 100 12.91 -14.48 -0.81
N LYS A 101 11.89 -13.82 -0.26
CA LYS A 101 11.62 -12.40 -0.56
C LYS A 101 12.02 -11.44 0.57
N HIS A 102 12.54 -11.96 1.68
CA HIS A 102 12.87 -11.13 2.83
C HIS A 102 13.87 -10.02 2.50
N ALA A 103 14.96 -10.36 1.82
CA ALA A 103 16.01 -9.38 1.51
C ALA A 103 15.47 -8.25 0.63
N GLU A 104 14.67 -8.61 -0.38
CA GLU A 104 14.08 -7.63 -1.29
C GLU A 104 13.16 -6.65 -0.55
N ILE A 105 12.32 -7.18 0.32
CA ILE A 105 11.37 -6.35 1.09
C ILE A 105 12.12 -5.49 2.11
N LYS A 106 13.08 -6.07 2.81
CA LYS A 106 13.90 -5.35 3.76
C LYS A 106 14.63 -4.18 3.08
N ASN A 107 15.22 -4.43 1.92
CA ASN A 107 15.94 -3.40 1.18
C ASN A 107 15.00 -2.31 0.69
N ALA A 108 13.80 -2.67 0.23
CA ALA A 108 12.81 -1.69 -0.21
C ALA A 108 12.42 -0.77 0.95
N PHE A 109 12.19 -1.34 2.14
CA PHE A 109 11.85 -0.57 3.32
C PHE A 109 13.00 0.36 3.74
N TRP A 110 14.21 -0.16 3.76
CA TRP A 110 15.39 0.61 4.12
C TRP A 110 15.61 1.79 3.16
N ASN A 111 15.56 1.51 1.87
CA ASN A 111 15.79 2.54 0.85
C ASN A 111 14.71 3.62 0.89
N PHE A 112 13.47 3.22 1.08
CA PHE A 112 12.36 4.18 1.17
C PHE A 112 12.54 5.12 2.35
N GLN A 113 12.97 4.61 3.49
CA GLN A 113 13.17 5.41 4.69
C GLN A 113 14.20 6.51 4.47
N TYR A 114 15.26 6.22 3.73
CA TYR A 114 16.25 7.24 3.39
C TYR A 114 15.73 8.27 2.42
N GLU A 115 15.05 7.83 1.38
CA GLU A 115 14.50 8.72 0.36
C GLU A 115 13.37 9.59 0.90
N GLY A 116 12.65 9.10 1.89
CA GLY A 116 11.52 9.81 2.49
C GLY A 116 11.88 10.94 3.43
N GLN A 117 13.16 11.17 3.67
CA GLN A 117 13.62 12.21 4.60
C GLN A 117 13.91 13.56 3.94
N GLU A 118 13.62 13.68 2.68
CA GLU A 118 13.79 14.96 1.98
C GLU A 118 12.78 16.02 2.41
#